data_4f3db2f03e8db5f2a61d350aa94ea363
#
_entry.id   4f3db2f03e8db5f2a61d350aa94ea363
#
_cell.length_a   1.000
_cell.length_b   1.000
_cell.length_c   1.000
_cell.angle_alpha   90.00
_cell.angle_beta   90.00
_cell.angle_gamma   90.00
#
_symmetry.space_group_name_H-M   'P 1'
#
loop_
_entity.id
_entity.type
_entity.pdbx_description
1 polymer ?
#
loop_
_entity_poly.entity_id
_entity_poly.type
_entity_poly.pdbx_seq_one_letter_code
_entity_poly.pdbx_strand_id
1 'polypeptide(L)'
;MTFKIYTKTGDKGETSLYGGTRVSKAAARVESYGTLDELNAFIGLAKAEISDEKVLSQLQKIQFDLFTVGSEAATPTDKMLLANGKNRLDLMISEKEIIELELWMDDFDAELEPLRFFILPSGGKAAATLHVCRTVCRRAERAIVFLNETEEVRQNS
;
A
#
# COMPACT_ATOMS: atom_id res chain seq x y z
N MET A 1 20.51 -10.93 -25.09
CA MET A 1 19.55 -11.85 -24.40
C MET A 1 18.21 -11.17 -24.39
N THR A 2 17.18 -11.84 -24.94
CA THR A 2 15.81 -11.30 -24.92
C THR A 2 15.25 -11.53 -23.51
N PHE A 3 15.00 -10.45 -22.77
CA PHE A 3 14.41 -10.53 -21.43
C PHE A 3 12.94 -11.00 -21.58
N LYS A 4 12.60 -12.16 -21.02
CA LYS A 4 11.22 -12.63 -21.00
C LYS A 4 10.55 -12.16 -19.70
N ILE A 5 9.36 -11.55 -19.81
CA ILE A 5 8.59 -11.08 -18.67
C ILE A 5 8.04 -12.26 -17.82
N TYR A 6 7.76 -13.40 -18.45
CA TYR A 6 7.28 -14.60 -17.77
C TYR A 6 8.42 -15.54 -17.39
N THR A 7 8.38 -16.07 -16.18
CA THR A 7 9.37 -17.03 -15.66
C THR A 7 8.84 -18.45 -15.53
N LYS A 8 7.51 -18.63 -15.52
CA LYS A 8 6.79 -19.89 -15.29
C LYS A 8 7.11 -20.60 -13.96
N THR A 9 7.82 -19.91 -13.06
CA THR A 9 8.22 -20.48 -11.76
C THR A 9 7.08 -20.48 -10.72
N GLY A 10 5.99 -19.75 -11.01
CA GLY A 10 4.82 -19.60 -10.15
C GLY A 10 3.59 -20.43 -10.54
N ASP A 11 3.66 -21.25 -11.61
CA ASP A 11 2.51 -21.95 -12.18
C ASP A 11 1.94 -23.06 -11.26
N LYS A 12 2.74 -23.48 -10.26
CA LYS A 12 2.34 -24.47 -9.25
C LYS A 12 1.75 -23.83 -7.98
N GLY A 13 1.36 -22.56 -8.01
CA GLY A 13 0.74 -21.85 -6.89
C GLY A 13 1.72 -21.30 -5.85
N GLU A 14 3.01 -21.23 -6.17
CA GLU A 14 4.04 -20.62 -5.32
C GLU A 14 4.57 -19.33 -5.92
N THR A 15 5.11 -18.46 -5.05
CA THR A 15 5.83 -17.25 -5.42
C THR A 15 7.06 -17.07 -4.54
N SER A 16 7.93 -16.13 -4.89
CA SER A 16 9.06 -15.73 -4.05
C SER A 16 8.80 -14.38 -3.43
N LEU A 17 9.03 -14.29 -2.12
CA LEU A 17 9.06 -13.02 -1.40
C LEU A 17 10.33 -12.23 -1.73
N TYR A 18 10.36 -10.95 -1.36
CA TYR A 18 11.57 -10.16 -1.46
C TYR A 18 12.62 -10.70 -0.48
N GLY A 19 13.75 -11.13 -1.01
CA GLY A 19 14.77 -11.90 -0.26
C GLY A 19 14.82 -13.38 -0.65
N GLY A 20 13.94 -13.84 -1.57
CA GLY A 20 14.04 -15.12 -2.25
C GLY A 20 13.31 -16.30 -1.57
N THR A 21 12.70 -16.10 -0.40
CA THR A 21 11.93 -17.13 0.28
C THR A 21 10.72 -17.55 -0.56
N ARG A 22 10.55 -18.86 -0.81
CA ARG A 22 9.41 -19.42 -1.53
C ARG A 22 8.23 -19.62 -0.59
N VAL A 23 7.05 -19.16 -1.00
CA VAL A 23 5.80 -19.27 -0.25
C VAL A 23 4.63 -19.59 -1.18
N SER A 24 3.53 -20.07 -0.61
CA SER A 24 2.26 -20.20 -1.35
C SER A 24 1.76 -18.80 -1.78
N LYS A 25 1.16 -18.71 -2.97
CA LYS A 25 0.44 -17.50 -3.40
C LYS A 25 -0.75 -17.15 -2.50
N ALA A 26 -1.24 -18.11 -1.70
CA ALA A 26 -2.29 -17.91 -0.71
C ALA A 26 -1.77 -17.52 0.68
N ALA A 27 -0.46 -17.28 0.84
CA ALA A 27 0.10 -16.86 2.13
C ALA A 27 -0.38 -15.46 2.53
N ALA A 28 -0.57 -15.21 3.84
CA ALA A 28 -1.02 -13.93 4.38
C ALA A 28 -0.16 -12.75 3.91
N ARG A 29 1.16 -12.96 3.82
CA ARG A 29 2.10 -11.95 3.34
C ARG A 29 1.87 -11.58 1.87
N VAL A 30 1.53 -12.57 1.02
CA VAL A 30 1.21 -12.32 -0.40
C VAL A 30 -0.10 -11.55 -0.53
N GLU A 31 -1.11 -11.91 0.27
CA GLU A 31 -2.39 -11.21 0.33
C GLU A 31 -2.20 -9.74 0.76
N SER A 32 -1.34 -9.50 1.76
CA SER A 32 -1.10 -8.15 2.29
C SER A 32 -0.54 -7.21 1.23
N TYR A 33 0.61 -7.55 0.61
CA TYR A 33 1.18 -6.67 -0.40
C TYR A 33 0.37 -6.66 -1.71
N GLY A 34 -0.35 -7.74 -2.02
CA GLY A 34 -1.26 -7.79 -3.17
C GLY A 34 -2.44 -6.83 -3.01
N THR A 35 -3.00 -6.72 -1.79
CA THR A 35 -4.08 -5.75 -1.51
C THR A 35 -3.58 -4.31 -1.51
N LEU A 36 -2.33 -4.06 -1.09
CA LEU A 36 -1.69 -2.73 -1.22
C LEU A 36 -1.50 -2.34 -2.69
N ASP A 37 -1.09 -3.29 -3.54
CA ASP A 37 -0.96 -3.06 -4.98
C ASP A 37 -2.32 -2.76 -5.64
N GLU A 38 -3.37 -3.47 -5.24
CA GLU A 38 -4.75 -3.18 -5.68
C GLU A 38 -5.18 -1.76 -5.28
N LEU A 39 -4.91 -1.35 -4.03
CA LEU A 39 -5.18 0.02 -3.58
C LEU A 39 -4.44 1.04 -4.44
N ASN A 40 -3.17 0.79 -4.70
CA ASN A 40 -2.32 1.66 -5.51
C ASN A 40 -2.87 1.81 -6.95
N ALA A 41 -3.35 0.72 -7.55
CA ALA A 41 -3.99 0.74 -8.85
C ALA A 41 -5.30 1.57 -8.85
N PHE A 42 -6.16 1.44 -7.82
CA PHE A 42 -7.37 2.24 -7.68
C PHE A 42 -7.07 3.73 -7.48
N ILE A 43 -6.01 4.10 -6.76
CA ILE A 43 -5.56 5.49 -6.66
C ILE A 43 -5.14 6.01 -8.03
N GLY A 44 -4.44 5.20 -8.83
CA GLY A 44 -4.11 5.55 -10.21
C GLY A 44 -5.35 5.81 -11.06
N LEU A 45 -6.40 5.00 -10.90
CA LEU A 45 -7.68 5.20 -11.57
C LEU A 45 -8.38 6.50 -11.11
N ALA A 46 -8.39 6.79 -9.81
CA ALA A 46 -8.96 8.03 -9.28
C ALA A 46 -8.24 9.27 -9.84
N LYS A 47 -6.91 9.25 -9.90
CA LYS A 47 -6.09 10.35 -10.44
C LYS A 47 -6.44 10.70 -11.88
N ALA A 48 -6.87 9.74 -12.70
CA ALA A 48 -7.26 9.98 -14.09
C ALA A 48 -8.51 10.87 -14.24
N GLU A 49 -9.30 11.02 -13.16
CA GLU A 49 -10.55 11.81 -13.14
C GLU A 49 -10.44 13.09 -12.30
N ILE A 50 -9.24 13.40 -11.78
CA ILE A 50 -8.96 14.55 -10.92
C ILE A 50 -8.14 15.57 -11.70
N SER A 51 -8.49 16.86 -11.57
CA SER A 51 -7.77 17.98 -12.18
C SER A 51 -7.08 18.90 -11.16
N ASP A 52 -7.35 18.72 -9.88
CA ASP A 52 -6.72 19.51 -8.81
C ASP A 52 -5.27 19.08 -8.59
N GLU A 53 -4.31 19.96 -8.86
CA GLU A 53 -2.88 19.67 -8.80
C GLU A 53 -2.39 19.35 -7.37
N LYS A 54 -2.99 19.97 -6.33
CA LYS A 54 -2.66 19.67 -4.93
C LYS A 54 -3.04 18.22 -4.63
N VAL A 55 -4.27 17.82 -4.95
CA VAL A 55 -4.77 16.45 -4.74
C VAL A 55 -3.98 15.45 -5.58
N LEU A 56 -3.67 15.77 -6.85
CA LEU A 56 -2.87 14.89 -7.71
C LEU A 56 -1.47 14.63 -7.13
N SER A 57 -0.80 15.66 -6.62
CA SER A 57 0.53 15.51 -6.02
C SER A 57 0.50 14.69 -4.73
N GLN A 58 -0.50 14.89 -3.89
CA GLN A 58 -0.70 14.12 -2.66
C GLN A 58 -0.99 12.64 -2.96
N LEU A 59 -1.89 12.35 -3.91
CA LEU A 59 -2.17 10.98 -4.33
C LEU A 59 -0.94 10.31 -4.96
N GLN A 60 -0.14 11.07 -5.71
CA GLN A 60 1.14 10.58 -6.25
C GLN A 60 2.11 10.17 -5.13
N LYS A 61 2.24 11.00 -4.08
CA LYS A 61 3.07 10.69 -2.91
C LYS A 61 2.56 9.42 -2.21
N ILE A 62 1.24 9.32 -1.98
CA ILE A 62 0.62 8.13 -1.38
C ILE A 62 0.94 6.87 -2.20
N GLN A 63 0.91 6.93 -3.53
CA GLN A 63 1.27 5.80 -4.37
C GLN A 63 2.73 5.35 -4.17
N PHE A 64 3.67 6.29 -4.02
CA PHE A 64 5.07 5.97 -3.70
C PHE A 64 5.20 5.35 -2.30
N ASP A 65 4.47 5.89 -1.32
CA ASP A 65 4.49 5.34 0.04
C ASP A 65 3.90 3.93 0.09
N LEU A 66 2.84 3.66 -0.67
CA LEU A 66 2.27 2.31 -0.80
C LEU A 66 3.25 1.31 -1.42
N PHE A 67 4.11 1.71 -2.37
CA PHE A 67 5.20 0.86 -2.84
C PHE A 67 6.22 0.56 -1.73
N THR A 68 6.51 1.54 -0.88
CA THR A 68 7.40 1.37 0.27
C THR A 68 6.79 0.38 1.28
N VAL A 69 5.53 0.60 1.69
CA VAL A 69 4.80 -0.33 2.58
C VAL A 69 4.71 -1.73 1.99
N GLY A 70 4.40 -1.83 0.68
CA GLY A 70 4.35 -3.10 -0.03
C GLY A 70 5.68 -3.85 -0.03
N SER A 71 6.81 -3.12 -0.18
CA SER A 71 8.15 -3.69 -0.10
C SER A 71 8.49 -4.17 1.31
N GLU A 72 8.09 -3.44 2.35
CA GLU A 72 8.22 -3.85 3.75
C GLU A 72 7.36 -5.10 4.02
N ALA A 73 6.10 -5.11 3.60
CA ALA A 73 5.20 -6.26 3.72
C ALA A 73 5.71 -7.49 2.96
N ALA A 74 6.35 -7.31 1.80
CA ALA A 74 6.92 -8.41 1.02
C ALA A 74 8.25 -8.95 1.55
N THR A 75 8.87 -8.29 2.57
CA THR A 75 10.17 -8.65 3.11
C THR A 75 10.00 -9.33 4.47
N PRO A 76 10.33 -10.63 4.63
CA PRO A 76 10.34 -11.29 5.94
C PRO A 76 11.31 -10.60 6.89
N THR A 77 10.99 -10.57 8.20
CA THR A 77 11.78 -9.88 9.21
C THR A 77 13.23 -10.39 9.27
N ASP A 78 13.44 -11.70 9.11
CA ASP A 78 14.77 -12.32 9.06
C ASP A 78 15.56 -11.97 7.78
N LYS A 79 14.92 -11.36 6.79
CA LYS A 79 15.51 -10.90 5.52
C LYS A 79 15.66 -9.39 5.40
N MET A 80 15.27 -8.64 6.43
CA MET A 80 15.38 -7.16 6.42
C MET A 80 16.84 -6.69 6.37
N LEU A 81 17.76 -7.44 6.95
CA LEU A 81 19.18 -7.12 6.91
C LEU A 81 19.92 -7.99 5.87
N LEU A 82 20.85 -7.37 5.17
CA LEU A 82 21.81 -8.03 4.32
C LEU A 82 22.96 -8.63 5.17
N ALA A 83 23.74 -9.55 4.61
CA ALA A 83 24.88 -10.16 5.30
C ALA A 83 25.94 -9.15 5.78
N ASN A 84 26.01 -7.98 5.18
CA ASN A 84 26.90 -6.87 5.57
C ASN A 84 26.29 -5.93 6.63
N GLY A 85 25.14 -6.26 7.21
CA GLY A 85 24.44 -5.46 8.23
C GLY A 85 23.66 -4.27 7.72
N LYS A 86 23.64 -4.01 6.40
CA LYS A 86 22.82 -2.94 5.81
C LYS A 86 21.37 -3.37 5.66
N ASN A 87 20.44 -2.42 5.72
CA ASN A 87 19.05 -2.68 5.38
C ASN A 87 18.96 -3.18 3.93
N ARG A 88 18.09 -4.14 3.69
CA ARG A 88 17.74 -4.61 2.33
C ARG A 88 16.90 -3.61 1.58
N LEU A 89 16.05 -2.86 2.28
CA LEU A 89 15.22 -1.81 1.74
C LEU A 89 15.93 -0.46 1.92
N ASP A 90 16.04 0.30 0.85
CA ASP A 90 16.63 1.64 0.86
C ASP A 90 15.68 2.67 1.48
N LEU A 91 14.36 2.44 1.34
CA LEU A 91 13.31 3.28 1.88
C LEU A 91 12.40 2.45 2.79
N MET A 92 11.97 3.05 3.87
CA MET A 92 11.02 2.50 4.82
C MET A 92 10.12 3.63 5.33
N ILE A 93 8.86 3.32 5.61
CA ILE A 93 7.92 4.28 6.18
C ILE A 93 8.34 4.63 7.60
N SER A 94 8.17 5.88 7.95
CA SER A 94 8.48 6.45 9.26
C SER A 94 7.31 7.28 9.76
N GLU A 95 7.41 7.80 10.98
CA GLU A 95 6.43 8.71 11.57
C GLU A 95 6.24 9.99 10.74
N LYS A 96 7.25 10.40 9.98
CA LYS A 96 7.17 11.57 9.09
C LYS A 96 6.05 11.45 8.06
N GLU A 97 5.91 10.30 7.41
CA GLU A 97 4.87 10.05 6.42
C GLU A 97 3.48 10.01 7.06
N ILE A 98 3.39 9.55 8.30
CA ILE A 98 2.13 9.55 9.08
C ILE A 98 1.71 10.98 9.40
N ILE A 99 2.62 11.79 9.95
CA ILE A 99 2.38 13.21 10.27
C ILE A 99 2.00 14.00 9.01
N GLU A 100 2.64 13.72 7.88
CA GLU A 100 2.32 14.38 6.61
C GLU A 100 0.87 14.11 6.18
N LEU A 101 0.39 12.86 6.30
CA LEU A 101 -1.00 12.51 6.01
C LEU A 101 -1.99 13.18 6.98
N GLU A 102 -1.66 13.24 8.27
CA GLU A 102 -2.47 13.92 9.28
C GLU A 102 -2.63 15.41 8.98
N LEU A 103 -1.53 16.09 8.63
CA LEU A 103 -1.55 17.50 8.22
C LEU A 103 -2.41 17.73 6.98
N TRP A 104 -2.38 16.83 5.99
CA TRP A 104 -3.26 16.94 4.83
C TRP A 104 -4.73 16.74 5.18
N MET A 105 -5.04 15.83 6.10
CA MET A 105 -6.41 15.64 6.59
C MET A 105 -6.91 16.89 7.30
N ASP A 106 -6.10 17.51 8.17
CA ASP A 106 -6.43 18.75 8.88
C ASP A 106 -6.66 19.91 7.91
N ASP A 107 -5.81 20.03 6.87
CA ASP A 107 -5.96 21.05 5.82
C ASP A 107 -7.31 20.92 5.08
N PHE A 108 -7.69 19.69 4.71
CA PHE A 108 -8.98 19.48 4.04
C PHE A 108 -10.17 19.67 4.98
N ASP A 109 -10.07 19.21 6.23
CA ASP A 109 -11.16 19.33 7.21
C ASP A 109 -11.47 20.80 7.53
N ALA A 110 -10.44 21.67 7.52
CA ALA A 110 -10.60 23.11 7.74
C ALA A 110 -11.42 23.80 6.63
N GLU A 111 -11.47 23.23 5.42
CA GLU A 111 -12.24 23.77 4.29
C GLU A 111 -13.65 23.17 4.17
N LEU A 112 -13.96 22.14 4.94
CA LEU A 112 -15.20 21.37 4.82
C LEU A 112 -16.17 21.68 5.97
N GLU A 113 -17.47 21.59 5.67
CA GLU A 113 -18.48 21.60 6.73
C GLU A 113 -18.45 20.27 7.50
N PRO A 114 -18.60 20.32 8.85
CA PRO A 114 -18.60 19.12 9.68
C PRO A 114 -19.67 18.11 9.23
N LEU A 115 -19.28 16.87 9.02
CA LEU A 115 -20.20 15.79 8.71
C LEU A 115 -21.08 15.47 9.92
N ARG A 116 -22.41 15.59 9.76
CA ARG A 116 -23.40 15.25 10.80
C ARG A 116 -23.98 13.85 10.67
N PHE A 117 -23.86 13.25 9.48
CA PHE A 117 -24.42 11.93 9.15
C PHE A 117 -23.46 11.18 8.20
N PHE A 118 -23.63 9.86 8.11
CA PHE A 118 -22.95 9.08 7.09
C PHE A 118 -23.41 9.53 5.70
N ILE A 119 -22.44 9.70 4.78
CA ILE A 119 -22.70 9.99 3.39
C ILE A 119 -22.72 8.72 2.55
N LEU A 120 -23.53 8.70 1.50
CA LEU A 120 -23.49 7.62 0.51
C LEU A 120 -22.18 7.70 -0.28
N PRO A 121 -21.51 6.56 -0.55
CA PRO A 121 -20.34 6.51 -1.42
C PRO A 121 -20.70 6.85 -2.87
N SER A 122 -20.85 8.11 -3.19
CA SER A 122 -21.33 8.64 -4.47
C SER A 122 -20.60 9.95 -4.82
N GLY A 123 -21.10 10.69 -5.79
CA GLY A 123 -20.50 11.90 -6.34
C GLY A 123 -20.08 11.70 -7.80
N GLY A 124 -19.22 12.55 -8.32
CA GLY A 124 -18.60 12.34 -9.64
C GLY A 124 -17.69 11.11 -9.66
N LYS A 125 -17.18 10.74 -10.83
CA LYS A 125 -16.32 9.54 -10.99
C LYS A 125 -15.12 9.55 -10.04
N ALA A 126 -14.43 10.68 -9.90
CA ALA A 126 -13.31 10.83 -8.98
C ALA A 126 -13.71 10.49 -7.54
N ALA A 127 -14.78 11.12 -7.03
CA ALA A 127 -15.25 10.88 -5.66
C ALA A 127 -15.69 9.43 -5.44
N ALA A 128 -16.44 8.86 -6.37
CA ALA A 128 -16.85 7.45 -6.30
C ALA A 128 -15.63 6.50 -6.29
N THR A 129 -14.60 6.78 -7.10
CA THR A 129 -13.38 5.97 -7.13
C THR A 129 -12.57 6.13 -5.84
N LEU A 130 -12.50 7.34 -5.26
CA LEU A 130 -11.86 7.55 -3.96
C LEU A 130 -12.60 6.81 -2.83
N HIS A 131 -13.92 6.67 -2.90
CA HIS A 131 -14.65 5.80 -1.96
C HIS A 131 -14.27 4.32 -2.13
N VAL A 132 -13.99 3.84 -3.34
CA VAL A 132 -13.42 2.50 -3.56
C VAL A 132 -12.03 2.41 -2.93
N CYS A 133 -11.15 3.40 -3.19
CA CYS A 133 -9.81 3.46 -2.56
C CYS A 133 -9.91 3.35 -1.03
N ARG A 134 -10.81 4.12 -0.39
CA ARG A 134 -11.05 4.06 1.05
C ARG A 134 -11.43 2.65 1.52
N THR A 135 -12.30 1.95 0.82
CA THR A 135 -12.72 0.59 1.22
C THR A 135 -11.65 -0.46 0.99
N VAL A 136 -10.87 -0.34 -0.09
CA VAL A 136 -9.72 -1.21 -0.36
C VAL A 136 -8.58 -0.93 0.64
N CYS A 137 -8.34 0.33 1.00
CA CYS A 137 -7.38 0.71 2.06
C CYS A 137 -7.72 -0.01 3.38
N ARG A 138 -8.99 0.02 3.81
CA ARG A 138 -9.44 -0.72 5.00
C ARG A 138 -9.29 -2.23 4.87
N ARG A 139 -9.36 -2.78 3.67
CA ARG A 139 -9.08 -4.21 3.44
C ARG A 139 -7.57 -4.48 3.55
N ALA A 140 -6.73 -3.62 2.97
CA ALA A 140 -5.28 -3.72 3.09
C ALA A 140 -4.81 -3.62 4.55
N GLU A 141 -5.37 -2.68 5.32
CA GLU A 141 -5.14 -2.56 6.77
C GLU A 141 -5.42 -3.90 7.49
N ARG A 142 -6.61 -4.49 7.28
CA ARG A 142 -6.93 -5.77 7.90
C ARG A 142 -6.01 -6.91 7.47
N ALA A 143 -5.55 -6.92 6.21
CA ALA A 143 -4.63 -7.93 5.72
C ALA A 143 -3.25 -7.80 6.39
N ILE A 144 -2.77 -6.57 6.64
CA ILE A 144 -1.53 -6.32 7.38
C ILE A 144 -1.68 -6.67 8.85
N VAL A 145 -2.81 -6.32 9.49
CA VAL A 145 -3.10 -6.73 10.86
C VAL A 145 -3.09 -8.24 11.00
N PHE A 146 -3.76 -8.97 10.10
CA PHE A 146 -3.75 -10.43 10.09
C PHE A 146 -2.34 -11.01 9.86
N LEU A 147 -1.56 -10.39 8.98
CA LEU A 147 -0.16 -10.78 8.80
C LEU A 147 0.64 -10.63 10.10
N ASN A 148 0.46 -9.51 10.82
CA ASN A 148 1.16 -9.25 12.08
C ASN A 148 0.74 -10.18 13.23
N GLU A 149 -0.47 -10.77 13.16
CA GLU A 149 -0.92 -11.79 14.10
C GLU A 149 -0.33 -13.18 13.80
N THR A 150 0.03 -13.44 12.56
CA THR A 150 0.50 -14.76 12.09
C THR A 150 2.00 -14.84 11.89
N GLU A 151 2.64 -13.72 11.65
CA GLU A 151 4.09 -13.59 11.41
C GLU A 151 4.60 -12.33 12.13
N GLU A 152 5.88 -12.33 12.49
CA GLU A 152 6.53 -11.12 12.99
C GLU A 152 6.72 -10.13 11.83
N VAL A 153 6.12 -8.95 11.91
CA VAL A 153 6.34 -7.81 11.02
C VAL A 153 7.01 -6.67 11.77
N ARG A 154 7.74 -5.83 11.03
CA ARG A 154 8.32 -4.63 11.62
C ARG A 154 7.21 -3.74 12.16
N GLN A 155 7.27 -3.42 13.44
CA GLN A 155 6.46 -2.38 14.04
C GLN A 155 7.19 -1.04 13.87
N ASN A 156 6.50 -0.02 13.37
CA ASN A 156 6.97 1.35 13.48
C ASN A 156 6.79 1.76 14.95
N SER A 157 7.88 1.99 15.64
CA SER A 157 7.91 2.48 17.00
C SER A 157 7.58 3.94 17.05
#